data_35ea29261117749603ec762e9c2a7ea6
#
_entry.id   35ea29261117749603ec762e9c2a7ea6
#
_cell.length_a   1.000
_cell.length_b   1.000
_cell.length_c   1.000
_cell.angle_alpha   90.00
_cell.angle_beta   90.00
_cell.angle_gamma   90.00
#
_symmetry.space_group_name_H-M   'P 1'
#
loop_
_entity.id
_entity.type
_entity.pdbx_description
1 polymer ?
#
loop_
_entity_poly.entity_id
_entity_poly.type
_entity_poly.pdbx_seq_one_letter_code
_entity_poly.pdbx_strand_id
1 'polypeptide(L)'
;MPRALAEQTRAGKRVEKRGEHRYIVIRIPDMKQTNKLILLAALAAATTAPASAQGRLALLDQGEYICALPGDASGSAWLEQEARDFTIIGGSSYRSGNSAGTYLMEGKQVTFTRGPMRGMKFMRLGSGILQEVGSDGKLGRLRCHRSGPIKN
;
A
#
# COMPACT_ATOMS: atom_id res chain seq x y z
N MET A 1 -67.18 -11.72 8.87
CA MET A 1 -67.20 -13.12 9.40
C MET A 1 -65.80 -13.57 9.60
N PRO A 2 -65.44 -14.09 10.71
CA PRO A 2 -64.07 -14.25 11.21
C PRO A 2 -63.58 -15.69 11.08
N ARG A 3 -62.26 -15.84 11.16
CA ARG A 3 -61.54 -17.02 11.70
C ARG A 3 -60.04 -16.65 11.70
N ALA A 4 -59.39 -16.32 12.76
CA ALA A 4 -59.08 -17.01 14.02
C ALA A 4 -58.21 -18.28 13.85
N LEU A 5 -57.12 -18.25 14.63
CA LEU A 5 -56.27 -19.34 15.11
C LEU A 5 -55.17 -19.82 14.13
N ALA A 6 -53.88 -19.90 14.49
CA ALA A 6 -53.40 -20.52 15.73
C ALA A 6 -51.99 -20.03 16.07
N GLU A 7 -51.82 -19.69 17.27
CA GLU A 7 -50.67 -19.67 18.15
C GLU A 7 -49.96 -21.01 18.18
N GLN A 8 -48.66 -21.04 17.89
CA GLN A 8 -47.80 -22.13 18.33
C GLN A 8 -46.47 -21.61 18.89
N THR A 9 -46.55 -21.39 20.17
CA THR A 9 -45.43 -21.35 21.11
C THR A 9 -44.54 -22.58 20.91
N ARG A 10 -43.31 -22.41 20.45
CA ARG A 10 -42.26 -23.41 20.62
C ARG A 10 -41.16 -22.84 21.49
N ALA A 11 -41.26 -23.17 22.75
CA ALA A 11 -40.19 -23.06 23.72
C ALA A 11 -39.00 -23.92 23.28
N GLY A 12 -37.97 -23.25 22.72
CA GLY A 12 -36.67 -23.82 22.41
C GLY A 12 -35.79 -23.79 23.65
N LYS A 13 -35.63 -24.91 24.26
CA LYS A 13 -34.81 -25.29 25.41
C LYS A 13 -33.38 -24.77 25.23
N ARG A 14 -33.00 -23.77 26.03
CA ARG A 14 -31.63 -23.27 26.15
C ARG A 14 -30.79 -24.34 26.82
N VAL A 15 -29.97 -25.05 26.03
CA VAL A 15 -28.94 -25.93 26.55
C VAL A 15 -27.75 -25.07 26.98
N GLU A 16 -27.72 -24.83 28.27
CA GLU A 16 -26.58 -24.23 28.96
C GLU A 16 -25.43 -25.21 28.96
N LYS A 17 -24.48 -25.01 28.04
CA LYS A 17 -23.23 -25.75 28.02
C LYS A 17 -22.34 -25.22 29.12
N ARG A 18 -22.39 -25.89 30.27
CA ARG A 18 -21.48 -25.69 31.40
C ARG A 18 -20.06 -25.95 30.92
N GLY A 19 -19.28 -24.86 30.77
CA GLY A 19 -17.87 -24.90 30.43
C GLY A 19 -17.08 -25.60 31.54
N GLU A 20 -16.57 -26.76 31.22
CA GLU A 20 -15.64 -27.51 32.03
C GLU A 20 -14.28 -26.77 32.00
N HIS A 21 -14.03 -25.98 33.02
CA HIS A 21 -12.69 -25.42 33.26
C HIS A 21 -11.74 -26.56 33.63
N ARG A 22 -11.05 -27.09 32.64
CA ARG A 22 -9.89 -27.95 32.89
C ARG A 22 -8.75 -27.07 33.41
N TYR A 23 -8.60 -27.08 34.71
CA TYR A 23 -7.41 -26.53 35.36
C TYR A 23 -6.22 -27.39 34.96
N ILE A 24 -5.32 -26.83 34.15
CA ILE A 24 -4.03 -27.41 33.89
C ILE A 24 -3.20 -27.22 35.16
N VAL A 25 -3.08 -28.23 35.99
CA VAL A 25 -2.16 -28.22 37.14
C VAL A 25 -0.74 -28.36 36.56
N ILE A 26 -0.07 -27.22 36.40
CA ILE A 26 1.35 -27.18 36.06
C ILE A 26 2.10 -27.63 37.32
N ARG A 27 2.58 -28.86 37.35
CA ARG A 27 3.51 -29.33 38.36
C ARG A 27 4.82 -28.56 38.16
N ILE A 28 5.13 -27.69 39.09
CA ILE A 28 6.41 -26.99 39.18
C ILE A 28 7.43 -28.02 39.70
N PRO A 29 8.45 -28.40 38.94
CA PRO A 29 9.50 -29.28 39.42
C PRO A 29 10.33 -28.55 40.49
N ASP A 30 10.72 -29.32 41.50
CA ASP A 30 11.47 -28.91 42.72
C ASP A 30 12.78 -28.21 42.32
N MET A 31 12.93 -26.97 42.81
CA MET A 31 13.88 -25.97 42.35
C MET A 31 15.21 -26.07 43.11
N LYS A 32 15.76 -27.24 43.34
CA LYS A 32 17.03 -27.40 44.10
C LYS A 32 18.26 -27.92 43.34
N GLN A 33 18.17 -28.32 42.08
CA GLN A 33 19.35 -28.85 41.36
C GLN A 33 19.62 -28.40 39.93
N THR A 34 19.00 -27.35 39.41
CA THR A 34 19.19 -26.95 38.00
C THR A 34 19.79 -25.58 37.77
N ASN A 35 20.39 -24.95 38.81
CA ASN A 35 20.90 -23.58 38.71
C ASN A 35 22.20 -23.41 37.91
N LYS A 36 22.81 -24.46 37.36
CA LYS A 36 24.06 -24.31 36.57
C LYS A 36 23.89 -24.52 35.06
N LEU A 37 22.76 -25.05 34.60
CA LEU A 37 22.52 -25.30 33.14
C LEU A 37 21.58 -24.27 32.50
N ILE A 38 20.84 -23.49 33.28
CA ILE A 38 19.89 -22.49 32.77
C ILE A 38 20.56 -21.17 32.41
N LEU A 39 21.74 -20.86 32.92
CA LEU A 39 22.46 -19.62 32.62
C LEU A 39 23.09 -19.57 31.20
N LEU A 40 23.26 -20.69 30.55
CA LEU A 40 23.84 -20.74 29.18
C LEU A 40 22.81 -20.75 28.07
N ALA A 41 21.55 -20.99 28.35
CA ALA A 41 20.49 -21.00 27.35
C ALA A 41 19.81 -19.64 27.14
N ALA A 42 20.05 -18.66 28.02
CA ALA A 42 19.41 -17.33 27.96
C ALA A 42 20.11 -16.33 27.02
N LEU A 43 21.27 -16.69 26.46
CA LEU A 43 22.05 -15.76 25.62
C LEU A 43 21.80 -15.93 24.10
N ALA A 44 20.98 -16.89 23.69
CA ALA A 44 20.71 -17.16 22.26
C ALA A 44 19.36 -16.60 21.75
N ALA A 45 18.60 -15.90 22.59
CA ALA A 45 17.43 -15.14 22.17
C ALA A 45 17.82 -13.73 21.67
N ALA A 46 18.91 -13.62 20.91
CA ALA A 46 19.32 -12.39 20.27
C ALA A 46 18.39 -12.10 19.09
N THR A 47 17.37 -11.28 19.37
CA THR A 47 16.94 -10.16 18.54
C THR A 47 16.90 -10.43 17.03
N THR A 48 15.93 -11.18 16.56
CA THR A 48 15.37 -10.90 15.24
C THR A 48 14.50 -9.64 15.37
N ALA A 49 15.13 -8.47 15.44
CA ALA A 49 14.43 -7.21 15.22
C ALA A 49 13.84 -7.31 13.80
N PRO A 50 12.51 -7.10 13.61
CA PRO A 50 11.99 -6.96 12.27
C PRO A 50 12.77 -5.81 11.64
N ALA A 51 13.47 -6.08 10.53
CA ALA A 51 14.02 -5.03 9.71
C ALA A 51 12.83 -4.20 9.28
N SER A 52 12.60 -3.08 9.95
CA SER A 52 11.65 -2.08 9.51
C SER A 52 12.12 -1.70 8.11
N ALA A 53 11.41 -2.15 7.09
CA ALA A 53 11.57 -1.65 5.74
C ALA A 53 11.16 -0.17 5.79
N GLN A 54 12.07 0.68 6.25
CA GLN A 54 11.92 2.13 6.17
C GLN A 54 11.84 2.41 4.69
N GLY A 55 10.63 2.65 4.21
CA GLY A 55 10.38 3.05 2.84
C GLY A 55 11.26 4.27 2.57
N ARG A 56 12.33 4.08 1.79
CA ARG A 56 13.19 5.18 1.39
C ARG A 56 12.34 6.13 0.57
N LEU A 57 12.12 7.33 1.10
CA LEU A 57 11.58 8.42 0.33
C LEU A 57 12.56 8.70 -0.80
N ALA A 58 12.09 8.55 -2.02
CA ALA A 58 12.87 8.82 -3.21
C ALA A 58 12.32 10.06 -3.90
N LEU A 59 13.07 10.58 -4.84
CA LEU A 59 12.67 11.71 -5.67
C LEU A 59 12.65 11.27 -7.13
N LEU A 60 11.77 11.91 -7.90
CA LEU A 60 11.79 11.84 -9.35
C LEU A 60 12.91 12.73 -9.89
N ASP A 61 13.45 12.33 -11.01
CA ASP A 61 14.42 13.15 -11.74
C ASP A 61 13.73 14.43 -12.21
N GLN A 62 14.40 15.58 -12.01
CA GLN A 62 13.89 16.87 -12.45
C GLN A 62 13.79 16.93 -13.97
N GLY A 63 12.78 17.57 -14.49
CA GLY A 63 12.55 17.74 -15.91
C GLY A 63 11.09 17.62 -16.30
N GLU A 64 10.85 17.76 -17.57
CA GLU A 64 9.54 17.64 -18.19
C GLU A 64 9.19 16.17 -18.43
N TYR A 65 7.96 15.81 -18.08
CA TYR A 65 7.38 14.50 -18.30
C TYR A 65 6.21 14.62 -19.28
N ILE A 66 6.35 13.98 -20.42
CA ILE A 66 5.32 13.91 -21.47
C ILE A 66 4.57 12.59 -21.29
N CYS A 67 3.26 12.66 -21.23
CA CYS A 67 2.38 11.55 -20.99
C CYS A 67 1.63 11.15 -22.27
N ALA A 68 1.59 9.88 -22.57
CA ALA A 68 0.92 9.37 -23.75
C ALA A 68 0.23 8.03 -23.48
N LEU A 69 -0.83 7.79 -24.24
CA LEU A 69 -1.46 6.46 -24.36
C LEU A 69 -0.84 5.72 -25.54
N PRO A 70 -0.74 4.39 -25.46
CA PRO A 70 -0.40 3.61 -26.66
C PRO A 70 -1.51 3.76 -27.70
N GLY A 71 -1.10 4.08 -28.93
CA GLY A 71 -1.98 4.11 -30.09
C GLY A 71 -2.31 2.72 -30.62
N ASP A 72 -2.81 2.67 -31.83
CA ASP A 72 -3.10 1.44 -32.53
C ASP A 72 -2.14 1.20 -33.72
N ALA A 73 -2.22 0.04 -34.33
CA ALA A 73 -1.34 -0.35 -35.42
C ALA A 73 -1.60 0.41 -36.76
N SER A 74 -2.73 1.12 -36.87
CA SER A 74 -3.15 1.84 -38.08
C SER A 74 -2.87 3.35 -37.99
N GLY A 75 -2.46 3.87 -36.84
CA GLY A 75 -2.27 5.28 -36.58
C GLY A 75 -0.93 5.60 -35.88
N SER A 76 -0.93 6.69 -35.12
CA SER A 76 0.23 7.06 -34.31
C SER A 76 0.50 6.01 -33.24
N ALA A 77 1.77 5.63 -33.06
CA ALA A 77 2.18 4.68 -32.02
C ALA A 77 1.88 5.20 -30.61
N TRP A 78 1.84 6.53 -30.44
CA TRP A 78 1.59 7.21 -29.18
C TRP A 78 0.60 8.35 -29.37
N LEU A 79 -0.34 8.45 -28.46
CA LEU A 79 -1.35 9.52 -28.40
C LEU A 79 -1.02 10.37 -27.19
N GLU A 80 -0.39 11.51 -27.43
CA GLU A 80 0.02 12.46 -26.38
C GLU A 80 -1.20 12.97 -25.61
N GLN A 81 -1.02 13.13 -24.31
CA GLN A 81 -2.03 13.58 -23.37
C GLN A 81 -1.55 14.84 -22.67
N GLU A 82 -1.47 15.96 -23.39
CA GLU A 82 -0.93 17.24 -22.91
C GLU A 82 -1.53 17.68 -21.57
N ALA A 83 -2.81 17.41 -21.33
CA ALA A 83 -3.48 17.69 -20.06
C ALA A 83 -2.91 16.89 -18.87
N ARG A 84 -2.10 15.89 -19.14
CA ARG A 84 -1.45 15.02 -18.14
C ARG A 84 0.05 15.27 -18.03
N ASP A 85 0.59 16.18 -18.83
CA ASP A 85 1.99 16.53 -18.80
C ASP A 85 2.32 17.33 -17.54
N PHE A 86 3.51 17.12 -17.05
CA PHE A 86 3.98 17.82 -15.86
C PHE A 86 5.50 17.97 -15.84
N THR A 87 5.97 18.91 -15.06
CA THR A 87 7.40 19.18 -14.87
C THR A 87 7.75 18.99 -13.40
N ILE A 88 8.74 18.17 -13.10
CA ILE A 88 9.34 18.07 -11.77
C ILE A 88 10.33 19.22 -11.60
N ILE A 89 10.02 20.15 -10.69
CA ILE A 89 10.78 21.39 -10.49
C ILE A 89 11.79 21.30 -9.34
N GLY A 90 11.72 20.25 -8.54
CA GLY A 90 12.69 19.96 -7.48
C GLY A 90 12.02 19.42 -6.23
N GLY A 91 12.79 18.65 -5.44
CA GLY A 91 12.26 17.98 -4.26
C GLY A 91 11.01 17.17 -4.56
N SER A 92 9.96 17.38 -3.78
CA SER A 92 8.64 16.75 -3.96
C SER A 92 7.64 17.64 -4.70
N SER A 93 8.12 18.60 -5.50
CA SER A 93 7.28 19.62 -6.17
C SER A 93 7.20 19.40 -7.67
N TYR A 94 6.02 19.59 -8.22
CA TYR A 94 5.77 19.55 -9.66
C TYR A 94 4.91 20.73 -10.13
N ARG A 95 4.90 20.96 -11.43
CA ARG A 95 4.00 21.88 -12.13
C ARG A 95 3.30 21.16 -13.26
N SER A 96 2.01 21.43 -13.45
CA SER A 96 1.24 21.00 -14.61
C SER A 96 0.40 22.19 -15.09
N GLY A 97 0.63 22.61 -16.32
CA GLY A 97 0.13 23.88 -16.81
C GLY A 97 0.60 25.04 -15.90
N ASN A 98 -0.33 25.89 -15.51
CA ASN A 98 -0.06 27.06 -14.65
C ASN A 98 -0.16 26.74 -13.14
N SER A 99 -0.41 25.50 -12.77
CA SER A 99 -0.64 25.08 -11.38
C SER A 99 0.51 24.24 -10.85
N ALA A 100 0.85 24.46 -9.58
CA ALA A 100 1.86 23.69 -8.88
C ALA A 100 1.21 22.67 -7.92
N GLY A 101 1.94 21.64 -7.61
CA GLY A 101 1.52 20.62 -6.66
C GLY A 101 2.69 19.90 -6.03
N THR A 102 2.37 18.91 -5.22
CA THR A 102 3.34 18.05 -4.53
C THR A 102 3.07 16.59 -4.78
N TYR A 103 4.11 15.80 -4.75
CA TYR A 103 4.04 14.33 -4.81
C TYR A 103 4.84 13.70 -3.68
N LEU A 104 4.56 12.44 -3.42
CA LEU A 104 5.32 11.57 -2.53
C LEU A 104 5.77 10.36 -3.34
N MET A 105 7.03 9.96 -3.18
CA MET A 105 7.55 8.75 -3.79
C MET A 105 8.01 7.77 -2.70
N GLU A 106 7.38 6.62 -2.64
CA GLU A 106 7.68 5.52 -1.72
C GLU A 106 8.17 4.32 -2.53
N GLY A 107 9.44 4.04 -2.45
CA GLY A 107 10.06 3.03 -3.29
C GLY A 107 9.93 3.36 -4.78
N LYS A 108 9.08 2.62 -5.49
CA LYS A 108 8.77 2.84 -6.92
C LYS A 108 7.42 3.51 -7.15
N GLN A 109 6.60 3.65 -6.12
CA GLN A 109 5.27 4.25 -6.24
C GLN A 109 5.34 5.76 -6.04
N VAL A 110 4.76 6.50 -6.97
CA VAL A 110 4.60 7.95 -6.93
C VAL A 110 3.14 8.27 -6.72
N THR A 111 2.83 9.09 -5.72
CA THR A 111 1.46 9.53 -5.43
C THR A 111 1.44 11.07 -5.45
N PHE A 112 0.62 11.64 -6.30
CA PHE A 112 0.40 13.08 -6.34
C PHE A 112 -0.54 13.49 -5.21
N THR A 113 -0.03 14.28 -4.26
CA THR A 113 -0.72 14.60 -3.00
C THR A 113 -1.48 15.92 -3.04
N ARG A 114 -1.01 16.90 -3.81
CA ARG A 114 -1.63 18.21 -3.98
C ARG A 114 -1.51 18.68 -5.43
N GLY A 115 -2.35 19.64 -5.80
CA GLY A 115 -2.34 20.26 -7.14
C GLY A 115 -3.26 19.54 -8.13
N PRO A 116 -3.14 19.83 -9.43
CA PRO A 116 -4.08 19.38 -10.46
C PRO A 116 -4.11 17.85 -10.64
N MET A 117 -3.00 17.17 -10.35
CA MET A 117 -2.92 15.70 -10.47
C MET A 117 -3.22 14.97 -9.14
N ARG A 118 -3.77 15.67 -8.14
CA ARG A 118 -4.03 15.08 -6.82
C ARG A 118 -4.79 13.75 -6.93
N GLY A 119 -4.28 12.72 -6.23
CA GLY A 119 -4.88 11.39 -6.18
C GLY A 119 -4.37 10.44 -7.27
N MET A 120 -3.71 10.95 -8.30
CA MET A 120 -3.08 10.10 -9.31
C MET A 120 -1.90 9.36 -8.72
N LYS A 121 -1.77 8.11 -9.15
CA LYS A 121 -0.68 7.22 -8.74
C LYS A 121 0.05 6.72 -9.97
N PHE A 122 1.37 6.63 -9.86
CA PHE A 122 2.22 6.07 -10.91
C PHE A 122 3.21 5.08 -10.32
N MET A 123 3.60 4.11 -11.12
CA MET A 123 4.69 3.20 -10.86
C MET A 123 5.89 3.61 -11.70
N ARG A 124 7.03 3.81 -11.05
CA ARG A 124 8.32 4.05 -11.73
C ARG A 124 8.83 2.72 -12.29
N LEU A 125 8.90 2.60 -13.60
CA LEU A 125 9.38 1.41 -14.30
C LEU A 125 10.88 1.48 -14.58
N GLY A 126 11.42 2.67 -14.68
CA GLY A 126 12.83 2.90 -14.99
C GLY A 126 13.24 4.35 -14.73
N SER A 127 14.43 4.74 -15.15
CA SER A 127 14.87 6.13 -15.11
C SER A 127 14.01 6.96 -16.04
N GLY A 128 13.24 7.89 -15.46
CA GLY A 128 12.37 8.79 -16.21
C GLY A 128 11.14 8.14 -16.87
N ILE A 129 10.77 6.91 -16.52
CA ILE A 129 9.57 6.26 -17.06
C ILE A 129 8.59 5.96 -15.94
N LEU A 130 7.38 6.47 -16.07
CA LEU A 130 6.27 6.28 -15.15
C LEU A 130 5.10 5.65 -15.88
N GLN A 131 4.37 4.77 -15.21
CA GLN A 131 3.11 4.21 -15.71
C GLN A 131 2.02 4.43 -14.67
N GLU A 132 0.88 4.90 -15.11
CA GLU A 132 -0.28 5.14 -14.25
C GLU A 132 -0.70 3.84 -13.54
N VAL A 133 -1.15 4.00 -12.29
CA VAL A 133 -1.77 2.93 -11.51
C VAL A 133 -3.23 3.28 -11.33
N GLY A 134 -4.10 2.44 -11.83
CA GLY A 134 -5.55 2.60 -11.71
C GLY A 134 -6.05 2.51 -10.27
N SER A 135 -7.31 2.84 -10.07
CA SER A 135 -7.97 2.72 -8.76
C SER A 135 -8.04 1.28 -8.25
N ASP A 136 -7.98 0.32 -9.14
CA ASP A 136 -7.90 -1.12 -8.85
C ASP A 136 -6.50 -1.61 -8.48
N GLY A 137 -5.51 -0.71 -8.46
CA GLY A 137 -4.11 -1.01 -8.17
C GLY A 137 -3.34 -1.63 -9.34
N LYS A 138 -3.96 -1.82 -10.51
CA LYS A 138 -3.30 -2.35 -11.70
C LYS A 138 -2.65 -1.24 -12.51
N LEU A 139 -1.65 -1.63 -13.31
CA LEU A 139 -1.01 -0.70 -14.24
C LEU A 139 -2.00 -0.33 -15.36
N GLY A 140 -2.25 0.96 -15.49
CA GLY A 140 -3.04 1.56 -16.55
C GLY A 140 -2.29 1.63 -17.87
N ARG A 141 -2.92 2.24 -18.87
CA ARG A 141 -2.34 2.39 -20.22
C ARG A 141 -1.50 3.66 -20.36
N LEU A 142 -1.75 4.69 -19.53
CA LEU A 142 -1.03 5.95 -19.58
C LEU A 142 0.42 5.76 -19.14
N ARG A 143 1.34 6.22 -19.97
CA ARG A 143 2.77 6.24 -19.66
C ARG A 143 3.30 7.65 -19.81
N CYS A 144 4.18 8.03 -18.89
CA CYS A 144 4.88 9.30 -18.98
C CYS A 144 6.38 9.03 -19.05
N HIS A 145 7.05 9.73 -19.94
CA HIS A 145 8.50 9.66 -20.06
C HIS A 145 9.11 11.04 -19.88
N ARG A 146 10.26 11.10 -19.27
CA ARG A 146 11.03 12.32 -19.12
C ARG A 146 11.61 12.72 -20.47
N SER A 147 11.19 13.88 -20.99
CA SER A 147 11.61 14.38 -22.31
C SER A 147 12.94 15.12 -22.27
N GLY A 148 13.35 15.64 -21.11
CA GLY A 148 14.60 16.39 -20.98
C GLY A 148 14.70 17.17 -19.67
N PRO A 149 15.78 17.97 -19.53
CA PRO A 149 15.90 18.92 -18.43
C PRO A 149 14.83 20.03 -18.56
N ILE A 150 14.61 20.75 -17.45
CA ILE A 150 13.70 21.90 -17.45
C ILE A 150 14.17 22.92 -18.48
N LYS A 151 13.32 23.27 -19.42
CA LYS A 151 13.55 24.43 -20.31
C LYS A 151 13.25 25.69 -19.50
N ASN A 152 14.27 26.53 -19.32
CA ASN A 152 14.15 27.85 -18.68
C ASN A 152 13.54 28.85 -19.67
#